data_128038782fde6c088afebafd704f48ad
#
_entry.id   128038782fde6c088afebafd704f48ad
#
_cell.length_a   1.000
_cell.length_b   1.000
_cell.length_c   1.000
_cell.angle_alpha   90.00
_cell.angle_beta   90.00
_cell.angle_gamma   90.00
#
_symmetry.space_group_name_H-M   'P 1'
#
loop_
_entity.id
_entity.type
_entity.pdbx_description
1 polymer ?
#
loop_
_entity_poly.entity_id
_entity_poly.type
_entity_poly.pdbx_seq_one_letter_code
_entity_poly.pdbx_strand_id
1 'polypeptide(L)'
;MGSIKSTGKAIDISVVVPCYNEQGALPFYYDKMKEVMALLPELSFEIIIVDDGSTDGTLETAKQLANSDERIRYISFSRNFGKEAAMYAGLKNASGKYTAIMDADLQDPPEMLPKMYRVITEEGYDAVGTRRVTRKGEPPVRSFFARKFYKIMSRISKANMVDGARDYRLMNRKYVDALLSLGEYNRFSKGLFGWVGFKVKWLEFENVNRIAGETKWSFGQLFLYSLDGIVAFSNVPLYMASIAGIGSFIAAIAAMIFIIVRRLVFGDPVAGWASTVVIILFIGGIQLLSIGILGLYLSKLYLEAKNRPIYLLDETNIKDAR
;
A
#
# COMPACT_ATOMS: atom_id res chain seq x y z
N MET A 1 24.76 40.39 0.43
CA MET A 1 24.41 39.15 -0.25
C MET A 1 22.91 38.98 -0.12
N GLY A 2 22.17 39.38 -1.13
CA GLY A 2 20.70 39.40 -1.09
C GLY A 2 20.12 38.04 -1.34
N SER A 3 19.35 37.55 -0.37
CA SER A 3 18.48 36.40 -0.50
C SER A 3 17.39 36.73 -1.53
N ILE A 4 17.46 36.12 -2.71
CA ILE A 4 16.37 36.16 -3.69
C ILE A 4 15.25 35.31 -3.10
N LYS A 5 14.28 35.94 -2.45
CA LYS A 5 13.00 35.33 -2.10
C LYS A 5 12.29 34.97 -3.41
N SER A 6 12.17 33.70 -3.71
CA SER A 6 11.26 33.18 -4.71
C SER A 6 9.85 33.63 -4.33
N THR A 7 9.29 34.59 -5.06
CA THR A 7 7.89 35.04 -4.94
C THR A 7 6.97 34.08 -5.70
N GLY A 8 7.08 32.76 -5.44
CA GLY A 8 6.11 31.78 -5.90
C GLY A 8 4.87 31.86 -5.01
N LYS A 9 3.69 32.05 -5.59
CA LYS A 9 2.40 31.93 -4.88
C LYS A 9 2.37 30.60 -4.17
N ALA A 10 2.05 30.58 -2.87
CA ALA A 10 1.98 29.33 -2.11
C ALA A 10 0.96 28.38 -2.77
N ILE A 11 1.33 27.14 -2.99
CA ILE A 11 0.43 26.13 -3.56
C ILE A 11 -0.58 25.67 -2.50
N ASP A 12 -1.87 25.67 -2.85
CA ASP A 12 -2.92 25.20 -1.95
C ASP A 12 -3.10 23.70 -2.02
N ILE A 13 -3.14 23.14 -3.25
CA ILE A 13 -3.35 21.69 -3.44
C ILE A 13 -2.29 21.12 -4.39
N SER A 14 -1.58 20.11 -3.91
CA SER A 14 -0.76 19.21 -4.74
C SER A 14 -1.55 17.95 -5.06
N VAL A 15 -1.57 17.54 -6.32
CA VAL A 15 -2.17 16.28 -6.77
C VAL A 15 -1.09 15.34 -7.25
N VAL A 16 -0.86 14.25 -6.54
CA VAL A 16 0.12 13.20 -6.86
C VAL A 16 -0.55 12.13 -7.70
N VAL A 17 0.00 11.86 -8.86
CA VAL A 17 -0.54 10.92 -9.85
C VAL A 17 0.53 9.87 -10.19
N PRO A 18 0.52 8.71 -9.49
CA PRO A 18 1.41 7.60 -9.83
C PRO A 18 0.97 6.96 -11.14
N CYS A 19 1.90 6.83 -12.10
CA CYS A 19 1.67 6.28 -13.43
C CYS A 19 2.64 5.14 -13.74
N TYR A 20 2.14 4.08 -14.38
CA TYR A 20 2.94 3.03 -14.98
C TYR A 20 2.23 2.46 -16.21
N ASN A 21 2.72 2.79 -17.41
CA ASN A 21 2.10 2.45 -18.68
C ASN A 21 0.65 2.98 -18.76
N GLU A 22 0.49 4.28 -18.57
CA GLU A 22 -0.80 4.99 -18.56
C GLU A 22 -0.86 6.07 -19.68
N GLN A 23 -0.11 5.89 -20.78
CA GLN A 23 -0.06 6.82 -21.90
C GLN A 23 -1.47 7.20 -22.42
N GLY A 24 -2.37 6.20 -22.51
CA GLY A 24 -3.73 6.40 -23.02
C GLY A 24 -4.68 7.07 -22.02
N ALA A 25 -4.44 6.92 -20.70
CA ALA A 25 -5.33 7.45 -19.67
C ALA A 25 -4.96 8.90 -19.26
N LEU A 26 -3.67 9.23 -19.28
CA LEU A 26 -3.14 10.48 -18.75
C LEU A 26 -3.71 11.75 -19.41
N PRO A 27 -3.94 11.84 -20.73
CA PRO A 27 -4.59 12.99 -21.34
C PRO A 27 -6.03 13.20 -20.85
N PHE A 28 -6.83 12.13 -20.75
CA PHE A 28 -8.21 12.20 -20.26
C PHE A 28 -8.25 12.60 -18.78
N TYR A 29 -7.31 12.07 -17.98
CA TYR A 29 -7.15 12.47 -16.59
C TYR A 29 -6.88 13.98 -16.46
N TYR A 30 -5.96 14.50 -17.27
CA TYR A 30 -5.62 15.92 -17.26
C TYR A 30 -6.80 16.81 -17.67
N ASP A 31 -7.54 16.43 -18.71
CA ASP A 31 -8.74 17.16 -19.12
C ASP A 31 -9.78 17.22 -18.01
N LYS A 32 -9.98 16.09 -17.31
CA LYS A 32 -10.87 16.02 -16.15
C LYS A 32 -10.39 16.90 -14.99
N MET A 33 -9.09 16.89 -14.73
CA MET A 33 -8.51 17.77 -13.71
C MET A 33 -8.65 19.26 -14.04
N LYS A 34 -8.60 19.66 -15.31
CA LYS A 34 -8.90 21.05 -15.71
C LYS A 34 -10.33 21.46 -15.34
N GLU A 35 -11.31 20.57 -15.59
CA GLU A 35 -12.70 20.80 -15.18
C GLU A 35 -12.80 20.97 -13.66
N VAL A 36 -12.14 20.11 -12.88
CA VAL A 36 -12.17 20.17 -11.40
C VAL A 36 -11.49 21.43 -10.88
N MET A 37 -10.32 21.80 -11.43
CA MET A 37 -9.62 23.04 -11.05
C MET A 37 -10.48 24.29 -11.36
N ALA A 38 -11.25 24.27 -12.43
CA ALA A 38 -12.15 25.38 -12.78
C ALA A 38 -13.31 25.55 -11.77
N LEU A 39 -13.65 24.50 -10.98
CA LEU A 39 -14.63 24.60 -9.89
C LEU A 39 -14.06 25.26 -8.61
N LEU A 40 -12.74 25.44 -8.54
CA LEU A 40 -12.00 26.00 -7.39
C LEU A 40 -11.02 27.07 -7.86
N PRO A 41 -11.50 28.16 -8.52
CA PRO A 41 -10.64 29.13 -9.19
C PRO A 41 -9.81 29.99 -8.22
N GLU A 42 -10.18 30.02 -6.94
CA GLU A 42 -9.44 30.73 -5.89
C GLU A 42 -8.19 29.97 -5.42
N LEU A 43 -8.09 28.66 -5.69
CA LEU A 43 -7.01 27.81 -5.23
C LEU A 43 -5.90 27.70 -6.27
N SER A 44 -4.68 27.62 -5.79
CA SER A 44 -3.51 27.30 -6.59
C SER A 44 -3.22 25.79 -6.55
N PHE A 45 -2.97 25.22 -7.73
CA PHE A 45 -2.73 23.79 -7.90
C PHE A 45 -1.35 23.50 -8.44
N GLU A 46 -0.80 22.36 -8.07
CA GLU A 46 0.22 21.64 -8.82
C GLU A 46 -0.21 20.17 -9.01
N ILE A 47 0.14 19.60 -10.15
CA ILE A 47 -0.08 18.17 -10.45
C ILE A 47 1.30 17.54 -10.65
N ILE A 48 1.62 16.55 -9.83
CA ILE A 48 2.89 15.82 -9.84
C ILE A 48 2.65 14.43 -10.44
N ILE A 49 2.99 14.27 -11.70
CA ILE A 49 2.93 12.99 -12.40
C ILE A 49 4.20 12.22 -12.06
N VAL A 50 4.06 11.03 -11.46
CA VAL A 50 5.21 10.19 -11.12
C VAL A 50 5.19 8.96 -12.02
N ASP A 51 6.10 8.96 -12.99
CA ASP A 51 6.31 7.84 -13.92
C ASP A 51 7.20 6.79 -13.28
N ASP A 52 6.63 5.63 -12.98
CA ASP A 52 7.30 4.49 -12.34
C ASP A 52 8.06 3.63 -13.38
N GLY A 53 8.90 4.29 -14.19
CA GLY A 53 9.71 3.63 -15.21
C GLY A 53 8.87 2.94 -16.28
N SER A 54 7.93 3.65 -16.88
CA SER A 54 7.06 3.15 -17.95
C SER A 54 7.87 2.74 -19.19
N THR A 55 7.33 1.79 -19.93
CA THR A 55 7.90 1.29 -21.19
C THR A 55 7.12 1.73 -22.43
N ASP A 56 6.03 2.47 -22.23
CA ASP A 56 5.21 3.11 -23.27
C ASP A 56 5.51 4.62 -23.34
N GLY A 57 4.69 5.40 -24.02
CA GLY A 57 4.82 6.86 -24.15
C GLY A 57 4.29 7.65 -22.95
N THR A 58 4.17 7.08 -21.75
CA THR A 58 3.66 7.79 -20.54
C THR A 58 4.53 8.98 -20.17
N LEU A 59 5.86 8.78 -20.13
CA LEU A 59 6.81 9.86 -19.79
C LEU A 59 6.77 11.00 -20.80
N GLU A 60 6.75 10.68 -22.10
CA GLU A 60 6.65 11.66 -23.17
C GLU A 60 5.35 12.48 -23.07
N THR A 61 4.24 11.82 -22.74
CA THR A 61 2.94 12.46 -22.49
C THR A 61 3.04 13.41 -21.29
N ALA A 62 3.65 12.96 -20.18
CA ALA A 62 3.85 13.81 -18.99
C ALA A 62 4.69 15.06 -19.31
N LYS A 63 5.76 14.93 -20.11
CA LYS A 63 6.60 16.05 -20.57
C LYS A 63 5.81 17.02 -21.45
N GLN A 64 5.00 16.51 -22.38
CA GLN A 64 4.17 17.36 -23.23
C GLN A 64 3.15 18.15 -22.41
N LEU A 65 2.51 17.53 -21.43
CA LEU A 65 1.61 18.21 -20.52
C LEU A 65 2.33 19.27 -19.70
N ALA A 66 3.51 18.98 -19.16
CA ALA A 66 4.32 19.93 -18.39
C ALA A 66 4.81 21.13 -19.23
N ASN A 67 5.04 20.93 -20.53
CA ASN A 67 5.37 22.02 -21.45
C ASN A 67 4.15 22.90 -21.78
N SER A 68 2.94 22.36 -21.71
CA SER A 68 1.69 23.10 -22.01
C SER A 68 1.08 23.79 -20.79
N ASP A 69 1.39 23.34 -19.57
CA ASP A 69 0.85 23.87 -18.32
C ASP A 69 1.91 23.87 -17.22
N GLU A 70 2.31 25.06 -16.77
CA GLU A 70 3.33 25.26 -15.73
C GLU A 70 2.97 24.67 -14.36
N ARG A 71 1.70 24.31 -14.15
CA ARG A 71 1.23 23.63 -12.93
C ARG A 71 1.61 22.16 -12.91
N ILE A 72 2.04 21.59 -14.06
CA ILE A 72 2.39 20.19 -14.16
C ILE A 72 3.87 19.99 -13.88
N ARG A 73 4.12 19.09 -12.96
CA ARG A 73 5.44 18.59 -12.61
C ARG A 73 5.50 17.11 -12.94
N TYR A 74 6.69 16.62 -13.29
CA TYR A 74 6.89 15.19 -13.46
C TYR A 74 8.14 14.70 -12.74
N ILE A 75 8.11 13.44 -12.35
CA ILE A 75 9.21 12.67 -11.80
C ILE A 75 9.23 11.35 -12.55
N SER A 76 10.37 10.96 -13.12
CA SER A 76 10.54 9.65 -13.76
C SER A 76 11.59 8.83 -13.02
N PHE A 77 11.33 7.55 -12.84
CA PHE A 77 12.22 6.60 -12.20
C PHE A 77 13.08 5.85 -13.21
N SER A 78 14.30 5.49 -12.83
CA SER A 78 15.23 4.72 -13.66
C SER A 78 14.73 3.31 -14.04
N ARG A 79 13.74 2.78 -13.36
CA ARG A 79 13.02 1.54 -13.61
C ARG A 79 11.72 1.51 -12.79
N ASN A 80 10.91 0.46 -12.97
CA ASN A 80 9.76 0.23 -12.10
C ASN A 80 10.22 -0.12 -10.67
N PHE A 81 9.79 0.70 -9.70
CA PHE A 81 9.97 0.53 -8.25
C PHE A 81 8.65 0.23 -7.53
N GLY A 82 7.53 0.32 -8.23
CA GLY A 82 6.18 0.04 -7.75
C GLY A 82 5.40 1.27 -7.31
N LYS A 83 4.07 1.14 -7.34
CA LYS A 83 3.12 2.23 -7.02
C LYS A 83 3.40 2.89 -5.66
N GLU A 84 3.80 2.11 -4.66
CA GLU A 84 4.12 2.61 -3.31
C GLU A 84 5.30 3.60 -3.34
N ALA A 85 6.34 3.29 -4.12
CA ALA A 85 7.47 4.18 -4.33
C ALA A 85 7.07 5.47 -5.07
N ALA A 86 6.20 5.35 -6.09
CA ALA A 86 5.70 6.49 -6.85
C ALA A 86 4.85 7.42 -5.96
N MET A 87 3.96 6.87 -5.14
CA MET A 87 3.20 7.67 -4.16
C MET A 87 4.13 8.37 -3.16
N TYR A 88 5.14 7.67 -2.64
CA TYR A 88 6.11 8.26 -1.71
C TYR A 88 6.89 9.41 -2.35
N ALA A 89 7.40 9.24 -3.56
CA ALA A 89 8.13 10.27 -4.29
C ALA A 89 7.26 11.51 -4.56
N GLY A 90 6.01 11.31 -4.98
CA GLY A 90 5.06 12.39 -5.17
C GLY A 90 4.76 13.16 -3.89
N LEU A 91 4.48 12.45 -2.78
CA LEU A 91 4.24 13.07 -1.47
C LEU A 91 5.45 13.86 -0.97
N LYS A 92 6.67 13.35 -1.18
CA LYS A 92 7.93 13.97 -0.77
C LYS A 92 8.21 15.27 -1.50
N ASN A 93 7.78 15.38 -2.77
CA ASN A 93 7.97 16.55 -3.62
C ASN A 93 6.74 17.48 -3.67
N ALA A 94 5.64 17.11 -3.04
CA ALA A 94 4.44 17.94 -2.94
C ALA A 94 4.68 19.15 -2.04
N SER A 95 4.35 20.35 -2.54
CA SER A 95 4.55 21.64 -1.85
C SER A 95 3.26 22.25 -1.32
N GLY A 96 2.11 21.70 -1.69
CA GLY A 96 0.80 22.22 -1.33
C GLY A 96 0.48 22.10 0.17
N LYS A 97 -0.39 23.00 0.63
CA LYS A 97 -0.97 22.96 1.97
C LYS A 97 -1.77 21.67 2.18
N TYR A 98 -2.42 21.21 1.14
CA TYR A 98 -3.10 19.92 1.07
C TYR A 98 -2.50 19.10 -0.07
N THR A 99 -2.46 17.76 0.10
CA THR A 99 -1.97 16.85 -0.94
C THR A 99 -2.99 15.76 -1.20
N ALA A 100 -3.39 15.61 -2.45
CA ALA A 100 -4.22 14.51 -2.92
C ALA A 100 -3.36 13.44 -3.59
N ILE A 101 -3.75 12.17 -3.48
CA ILE A 101 -3.25 11.07 -4.31
C ILE A 101 -4.41 10.61 -5.18
N MET A 102 -4.20 10.48 -6.48
CA MET A 102 -5.21 9.99 -7.44
C MET A 102 -4.56 9.07 -8.46
N ASP A 103 -5.27 8.00 -8.85
CA ASP A 103 -4.87 7.15 -9.96
C ASP A 103 -5.26 7.80 -11.31
N ALA A 104 -4.41 7.63 -12.34
CA ALA A 104 -4.64 8.20 -13.67
C ALA A 104 -5.80 7.54 -14.44
N ASP A 105 -6.26 6.34 -14.02
CA ASP A 105 -7.26 5.51 -14.71
C ASP A 105 -8.72 5.98 -14.56
N LEU A 106 -8.94 7.07 -13.83
CA LEU A 106 -10.25 7.67 -13.55
C LEU A 106 -11.28 6.74 -12.87
N GLN A 107 -10.83 5.63 -12.28
CA GLN A 107 -11.70 4.80 -11.43
C GLN A 107 -12.10 5.53 -10.14
N ASP A 108 -11.28 6.45 -9.70
CA ASP A 108 -11.52 7.34 -8.59
C ASP A 108 -11.95 8.70 -9.15
N PRO A 109 -13.21 9.16 -8.95
CA PRO A 109 -13.73 10.34 -9.62
C PRO A 109 -13.06 11.63 -9.10
N PRO A 110 -12.31 12.37 -9.95
CA PRO A 110 -11.66 13.63 -9.54
C PRO A 110 -12.64 14.69 -9.05
N GLU A 111 -13.89 14.61 -9.48
CA GLU A 111 -14.99 15.52 -9.09
C GLU A 111 -15.32 15.49 -7.59
N MET A 112 -14.79 14.50 -6.86
CA MET A 112 -14.90 14.45 -5.40
C MET A 112 -13.96 15.46 -4.71
N LEU A 113 -12.91 15.93 -5.37
CA LEU A 113 -11.90 16.81 -4.78
C LEU A 113 -12.48 18.09 -4.17
N PRO A 114 -13.41 18.84 -4.81
CA PRO A 114 -14.03 20.01 -4.21
C PRO A 114 -14.79 19.70 -2.92
N LYS A 115 -15.47 18.56 -2.87
CA LYS A 115 -16.18 18.11 -1.65
C LYS A 115 -15.17 17.72 -0.56
N MET A 116 -14.09 17.02 -0.92
CA MET A 116 -13.04 16.66 0.03
C MET A 116 -12.37 17.90 0.61
N TYR A 117 -12.10 18.90 -0.22
CA TYR A 117 -11.51 20.17 0.20
C TYR A 117 -12.42 20.91 1.19
N ARG A 118 -13.71 21.00 0.92
CA ARG A 118 -14.67 21.59 1.86
C ARG A 118 -14.68 20.86 3.20
N VAL A 119 -14.77 19.55 3.20
CA VAL A 119 -14.78 18.73 4.42
C VAL A 119 -13.51 18.92 5.25
N ILE A 120 -12.33 18.91 4.62
CA ILE A 120 -11.06 19.03 5.36
C ILE A 120 -10.88 20.42 5.96
N THR A 121 -11.37 21.45 5.28
CA THR A 121 -11.23 22.85 5.73
C THR A 121 -12.28 23.25 6.76
N GLU A 122 -13.52 22.78 6.64
CA GLU A 122 -14.64 23.19 7.48
C GLU A 122 -14.84 22.29 8.69
N GLU A 123 -14.59 20.95 8.56
CA GLU A 123 -14.87 19.99 9.63
C GLU A 123 -13.62 19.61 10.46
N GLY A 124 -12.43 20.12 10.10
CA GLY A 124 -11.20 19.94 10.88
C GLY A 124 -10.65 18.53 10.90
N TYR A 125 -10.81 17.77 9.81
CA TYR A 125 -10.15 16.47 9.60
C TYR A 125 -8.72 16.65 9.13
N ASP A 126 -7.85 15.69 9.47
CA ASP A 126 -6.47 15.66 8.98
C ASP A 126 -6.36 15.05 7.57
N ALA A 127 -7.31 14.17 7.22
CA ALA A 127 -7.46 13.62 5.89
C ALA A 127 -8.92 13.31 5.54
N VAL A 128 -9.23 13.33 4.25
CA VAL A 128 -10.49 12.86 3.68
C VAL A 128 -10.17 11.80 2.66
N GLY A 129 -10.58 10.56 2.94
CA GLY A 129 -10.37 9.42 2.04
C GLY A 129 -11.65 9.04 1.32
N THR A 130 -11.51 8.35 0.21
CA THR A 130 -12.64 7.77 -0.53
C THR A 130 -12.77 6.29 -0.25
N ARG A 131 -13.99 5.79 -0.16
CA ARG A 131 -14.26 4.36 -0.09
C ARG A 131 -15.35 3.93 -1.06
N ARG A 132 -15.16 2.78 -1.67
CA ARG A 132 -16.12 2.19 -2.57
C ARG A 132 -17.19 1.44 -1.77
N VAL A 133 -18.46 1.76 -1.97
CA VAL A 133 -19.58 1.09 -1.27
C VAL A 133 -20.11 -0.12 -2.01
N THR A 134 -19.91 -0.21 -3.33
CA THR A 134 -20.36 -1.34 -4.14
C THR A 134 -19.19 -2.05 -4.80
N ARG A 135 -19.29 -3.38 -4.90
CA ARG A 135 -18.34 -4.22 -5.64
C ARG A 135 -18.99 -4.77 -6.91
N LYS A 136 -19.97 -4.03 -7.47
CA LYS A 136 -20.59 -4.40 -8.75
C LYS A 136 -19.52 -4.44 -9.83
N GLY A 137 -19.48 -5.56 -10.58
CA GLY A 137 -18.48 -5.79 -11.62
C GLY A 137 -17.21 -6.51 -11.17
N GLU A 138 -17.01 -6.76 -9.87
CA GLU A 138 -15.88 -7.60 -9.41
C GLU A 138 -16.28 -9.09 -9.40
N PRO A 139 -15.37 -10.01 -9.78
CA PRO A 139 -15.60 -11.45 -9.62
C PRO A 139 -15.95 -11.80 -8.16
N PRO A 140 -16.99 -12.61 -7.88
CA PRO A 140 -17.46 -12.89 -6.53
C PRO A 140 -16.39 -13.54 -5.63
N VAL A 141 -15.52 -14.37 -6.22
CA VAL A 141 -14.39 -15.01 -5.53
C VAL A 141 -13.39 -13.95 -5.03
N ARG A 142 -13.02 -12.98 -5.86
CA ARG A 142 -12.12 -11.89 -5.49
C ARG A 142 -12.70 -11.03 -4.36
N SER A 143 -13.97 -10.69 -4.46
CA SER A 143 -14.69 -9.92 -3.43
C SER A 143 -14.77 -10.66 -2.09
N PHE A 144 -14.94 -11.99 -2.12
CA PHE A 144 -14.94 -12.83 -0.91
C PHE A 144 -13.59 -12.80 -0.21
N PHE A 145 -12.48 -13.05 -0.94
CA PHE A 145 -11.13 -13.02 -0.37
C PHE A 145 -10.74 -11.64 0.15
N ALA A 146 -11.10 -10.58 -0.57
CA ALA A 146 -10.83 -9.22 -0.10
C ALA A 146 -11.54 -8.92 1.23
N ARG A 147 -12.85 -9.26 1.36
CA ARG A 147 -13.58 -9.08 2.63
C ARG A 147 -12.97 -9.88 3.77
N LYS A 148 -12.55 -11.14 3.50
CA LYS A 148 -11.86 -11.97 4.50
C LYS A 148 -10.53 -11.36 4.92
N PHE A 149 -9.74 -10.85 3.98
CA PHE A 149 -8.49 -10.16 4.25
C PHE A 149 -8.71 -8.95 5.18
N TYR A 150 -9.61 -8.03 4.84
CA TYR A 150 -9.89 -6.87 5.69
C TYR A 150 -10.41 -7.26 7.07
N LYS A 151 -11.28 -8.29 7.16
CA LYS A 151 -11.77 -8.81 8.44
C LYS A 151 -10.65 -9.42 9.31
N ILE A 152 -9.69 -10.10 8.69
CA ILE A 152 -8.52 -10.63 9.40
C ILE A 152 -7.64 -9.48 9.85
N MET A 153 -7.27 -8.57 8.92
CA MET A 153 -6.40 -7.44 9.21
C MET A 153 -6.94 -6.53 10.31
N SER A 154 -8.25 -6.27 10.35
CA SER A 154 -8.86 -5.48 11.43
C SER A 154 -8.77 -6.12 12.82
N ARG A 155 -8.51 -7.45 12.90
CA ARG A 155 -8.35 -8.17 14.18
C ARG A 155 -6.89 -8.33 14.60
N ILE A 156 -5.97 -8.50 13.63
CA ILE A 156 -4.57 -8.84 13.89
C ILE A 156 -3.62 -7.66 13.74
N SER A 157 -4.07 -6.56 13.15
CA SER A 157 -3.28 -5.35 12.92
C SER A 157 -3.77 -4.22 13.82
N LYS A 158 -2.83 -3.39 14.29
CA LYS A 158 -3.13 -2.12 14.96
C LYS A 158 -3.47 -0.99 13.97
N ALA A 159 -3.25 -1.20 12.67
CA ALA A 159 -3.63 -0.26 11.63
C ALA A 159 -5.14 -0.33 11.38
N ASN A 160 -5.82 0.81 11.48
CA ASN A 160 -7.25 0.91 11.25
C ASN A 160 -7.55 0.87 9.74
N MET A 161 -7.55 -0.33 9.16
CA MET A 161 -7.81 -0.54 7.73
C MET A 161 -9.31 -0.61 7.46
N VAL A 162 -9.78 0.24 6.54
CA VAL A 162 -11.19 0.33 6.16
C VAL A 162 -11.45 -0.48 4.89
N ASP A 163 -12.46 -1.36 4.90
CA ASP A 163 -12.85 -2.12 3.70
C ASP A 163 -13.38 -1.18 2.62
N GLY A 164 -12.94 -1.42 1.38
CA GLY A 164 -13.29 -0.57 0.24
C GLY A 164 -12.50 0.74 0.15
N ALA A 165 -11.60 1.03 1.12
CA ALA A 165 -10.74 2.20 1.06
C ALA A 165 -9.90 2.23 -0.21
N ARG A 166 -9.86 3.41 -0.84
CA ARG A 166 -9.03 3.71 -2.02
C ARG A 166 -7.79 4.48 -1.59
N ASP A 167 -6.81 4.54 -2.49
CA ASP A 167 -5.63 5.38 -2.31
C ASP A 167 -6.00 6.86 -2.48
N TYR A 168 -7.07 7.16 -3.23
CA TYR A 168 -7.58 8.52 -3.41
C TYR A 168 -8.00 9.15 -2.09
N ARG A 169 -7.21 10.13 -1.65
CA ARG A 169 -7.42 10.90 -0.43
C ARG A 169 -6.81 12.28 -0.53
N LEU A 170 -7.40 13.23 0.19
CA LEU A 170 -6.85 14.56 0.41
C LEU A 170 -6.34 14.65 1.85
N MET A 171 -5.11 15.10 2.05
CA MET A 171 -4.41 15.11 3.33
C MET A 171 -3.86 16.51 3.60
N ASN A 172 -3.90 16.96 4.85
CA ASN A 172 -3.18 18.16 5.26
C ASN A 172 -1.66 17.89 5.38
N ARG A 173 -0.86 18.95 5.47
CA ARG A 173 0.61 18.83 5.52
C ARG A 173 1.08 17.98 6.70
N LYS A 174 0.46 18.15 7.88
CA LYS A 174 0.79 17.36 9.07
C LYS A 174 0.65 15.85 8.85
N TYR A 175 -0.42 15.44 8.15
CA TYR A 175 -0.65 14.03 7.80
C TYR A 175 0.39 13.51 6.82
N VAL A 176 0.72 14.31 5.79
CA VAL A 176 1.74 13.96 4.80
C VAL A 176 3.13 13.85 5.46
N ASP A 177 3.50 14.79 6.32
CA ASP A 177 4.79 14.77 7.02
C ASP A 177 4.92 13.53 7.92
N ALA A 178 3.84 13.13 8.60
CA ALA A 178 3.81 11.90 9.37
C ALA A 178 4.02 10.65 8.50
N LEU A 179 3.38 10.57 7.32
CA LEU A 179 3.61 9.47 6.37
C LEU A 179 5.03 9.43 5.84
N LEU A 180 5.63 10.58 5.59
CA LEU A 180 7.02 10.70 5.11
C LEU A 180 8.05 10.36 6.19
N SER A 181 7.72 10.56 7.47
CA SER A 181 8.58 10.17 8.59
C SER A 181 8.71 8.64 8.76
N LEU A 182 7.76 7.87 8.17
CA LEU A 182 7.83 6.41 8.13
C LEU A 182 8.77 5.99 6.99
N GLY A 183 10.01 5.66 7.34
CA GLY A 183 11.08 5.35 6.40
C GLY A 183 11.08 3.92 5.87
N GLU A 184 10.01 3.17 6.03
CA GLU A 184 9.91 1.77 5.64
C GLU A 184 10.16 1.57 4.14
N TYR A 185 11.08 0.65 3.81
CA TYR A 185 11.32 0.24 2.42
C TYR A 185 10.13 -0.58 1.88
N ASN A 186 9.60 -1.48 2.73
CA ASN A 186 8.45 -2.33 2.39
C ASN A 186 7.13 -1.61 2.71
N ARG A 187 6.85 -0.53 1.98
CA ARG A 187 5.65 0.30 2.19
C ARG A 187 4.38 -0.46 1.81
N PHE A 188 3.34 -0.28 2.60
CA PHE A 188 1.99 -0.72 2.31
C PHE A 188 1.04 0.41 2.72
N SER A 189 0.78 1.33 1.81
CA SER A 189 0.10 2.60 2.09
C SER A 189 -1.25 2.45 2.76
N LYS A 190 -2.04 1.43 2.41
CA LYS A 190 -3.34 1.16 3.05
C LYS A 190 -3.22 0.91 4.56
N GLY A 191 -2.12 0.30 4.98
CA GLY A 191 -1.79 0.13 6.40
C GLY A 191 -1.24 1.40 7.03
N LEU A 192 -0.28 2.07 6.35
CA LEU A 192 0.36 3.28 6.83
C LEU A 192 -0.65 4.39 7.09
N PHE A 193 -1.61 4.57 6.18
CA PHE A 193 -2.68 5.56 6.32
C PHE A 193 -3.52 5.36 7.59
N GLY A 194 -3.79 4.13 7.98
CA GLY A 194 -4.50 3.83 9.22
C GLY A 194 -3.61 3.87 10.47
N TRP A 195 -2.32 3.58 10.29
CA TRP A 195 -1.36 3.49 11.40
C TRP A 195 -1.01 4.85 12.00
N VAL A 196 -0.94 5.91 11.20
CA VAL A 196 -0.62 7.27 11.68
C VAL A 196 -1.64 7.85 12.65
N GLY A 197 -2.86 7.28 12.73
CA GLY A 197 -3.83 7.54 13.80
C GLY A 197 -4.53 8.90 13.80
N PHE A 198 -4.41 9.69 12.73
CA PHE A 198 -5.07 10.98 12.59
C PHE A 198 -6.56 10.86 12.25
N LYS A 199 -7.30 11.98 12.38
CA LYS A 199 -8.73 12.04 12.08
C LYS A 199 -8.99 11.96 10.57
N VAL A 200 -9.65 10.89 10.13
CA VAL A 200 -9.98 10.66 8.71
C VAL A 200 -11.49 10.60 8.54
N LYS A 201 -12.01 11.39 7.59
CA LYS A 201 -13.39 11.29 7.08
C LYS A 201 -13.39 10.41 5.84
N TRP A 202 -14.39 9.55 5.72
CA TRP A 202 -14.59 8.71 4.55
C TRP A 202 -15.77 9.20 3.74
N LEU A 203 -15.53 9.48 2.45
CA LEU A 203 -16.57 9.79 1.49
C LEU A 203 -16.84 8.54 0.63
N GLU A 204 -18.11 8.19 0.54
CA GLU A 204 -18.56 7.04 -0.21
C GLU A 204 -18.81 7.41 -1.67
N PHE A 205 -18.45 6.49 -2.59
CA PHE A 205 -18.81 6.61 -4.00
C PHE A 205 -19.11 5.23 -4.61
N GLU A 206 -19.86 5.25 -5.71
CA GLU A 206 -20.16 4.06 -6.48
C GLU A 206 -19.01 3.73 -7.43
N ASN A 207 -18.84 2.43 -7.72
CA ASN A 207 -17.78 1.97 -8.61
C ASN A 207 -17.95 2.54 -10.02
N VAL A 208 -16.94 3.22 -10.53
CA VAL A 208 -16.84 3.67 -11.91
C VAL A 208 -15.97 2.69 -12.71
N ASN A 209 -16.38 2.31 -13.90
CA ASN A 209 -15.58 1.48 -14.78
C ASN A 209 -14.37 2.26 -15.30
N ARG A 210 -13.24 1.58 -15.52
CA ARG A 210 -12.07 2.17 -16.15
C ARG A 210 -12.41 2.71 -17.54
N ILE A 211 -11.84 3.87 -17.86
CA ILE A 211 -11.97 4.46 -19.20
C ILE A 211 -11.01 3.78 -20.18
N ALA A 212 -9.81 3.37 -19.70
CA ALA A 212 -8.79 2.68 -20.49
C ALA A 212 -7.99 1.69 -19.61
N GLY A 213 -7.39 0.67 -20.24
CA GLY A 213 -6.50 -0.31 -19.61
C GLY A 213 -7.21 -1.55 -19.03
N GLU A 214 -6.46 -2.65 -18.90
CA GLU A 214 -6.92 -3.91 -18.33
C GLU A 214 -6.42 -4.10 -16.89
N THR A 215 -7.08 -5.00 -16.13
CA THR A 215 -6.63 -5.36 -14.79
C THR A 215 -5.34 -6.16 -14.86
N LYS A 216 -4.22 -5.55 -14.46
CA LYS A 216 -2.86 -6.15 -14.52
C LYS A 216 -2.57 -7.17 -13.40
N TRP A 217 -3.47 -7.37 -12.43
CA TRP A 217 -3.23 -8.20 -11.25
C TRP A 217 -3.84 -9.59 -11.37
N SER A 218 -3.01 -10.63 -11.37
CA SER A 218 -3.44 -12.02 -11.26
C SER A 218 -3.89 -12.35 -9.82
N PHE A 219 -4.61 -13.47 -9.64
CA PHE A 219 -5.00 -13.95 -8.31
C PHE A 219 -3.78 -14.22 -7.41
N GLY A 220 -2.73 -14.81 -7.96
CA GLY A 220 -1.46 -15.07 -7.22
C GLY A 220 -0.79 -13.79 -6.74
N GLN A 221 -0.74 -12.75 -7.57
CA GLN A 221 -0.19 -11.44 -7.18
C GLN A 221 -1.00 -10.79 -6.06
N LEU A 222 -2.34 -10.88 -6.10
CA LEU A 222 -3.20 -10.37 -5.03
C LEU A 222 -3.01 -11.13 -3.72
N PHE A 223 -2.81 -12.45 -3.78
CA PHE A 223 -2.52 -13.28 -2.62
C PHE A 223 -1.17 -12.89 -1.98
N LEU A 224 -0.11 -12.77 -2.79
CA LEU A 224 1.21 -12.33 -2.32
C LEU A 224 1.15 -10.93 -1.72
N TYR A 225 0.46 -9.98 -2.37
CA TYR A 225 0.26 -8.64 -1.82
C TYR A 225 -0.50 -8.66 -0.47
N SER A 226 -1.45 -9.58 -0.31
CA SER A 226 -2.15 -9.76 0.96
C SER A 226 -1.23 -10.31 2.04
N LEU A 227 -0.34 -11.26 1.72
CA LEU A 227 0.68 -11.77 2.64
C LEU A 227 1.66 -10.67 3.05
N ASP A 228 2.10 -9.84 2.10
CA ASP A 228 2.95 -8.69 2.39
C ASP A 228 2.30 -7.72 3.38
N GLY A 229 1.01 -7.42 3.20
CA GLY A 229 0.25 -6.61 4.15
C GLY A 229 0.16 -7.22 5.54
N ILE A 230 -0.06 -8.55 5.65
CA ILE A 230 -0.11 -9.26 6.94
C ILE A 230 1.25 -9.19 7.64
N VAL A 231 2.33 -9.47 6.92
CA VAL A 231 3.70 -9.48 7.48
C VAL A 231 4.12 -8.08 7.91
N ALA A 232 3.76 -7.04 7.14
CA ALA A 232 4.12 -5.65 7.45
C ALA A 232 3.43 -5.12 8.72
N PHE A 233 2.18 -5.53 9.00
CA PHE A 233 1.37 -4.92 10.06
C PHE A 233 0.93 -5.87 11.16
N SER A 234 1.43 -7.12 11.19
CA SER A 234 1.03 -8.09 12.21
C SER A 234 2.14 -9.08 12.55
N ASN A 235 2.34 -9.32 13.84
CA ASN A 235 3.23 -10.37 14.35
C ASN A 235 2.50 -11.69 14.62
N VAL A 236 1.20 -11.75 14.36
CA VAL A 236 0.37 -12.94 14.65
C VAL A 236 0.89 -14.21 13.97
N PRO A 237 1.34 -14.21 12.70
CA PRO A 237 1.93 -15.42 12.10
C PRO A 237 3.15 -15.96 12.86
N LEU A 238 4.00 -15.06 13.40
CA LEU A 238 5.15 -15.47 14.24
C LEU A 238 4.68 -16.10 15.56
N TYR A 239 3.70 -15.50 16.22
CA TYR A 239 3.12 -16.06 17.44
C TYR A 239 2.46 -17.42 17.20
N MET A 240 1.75 -17.57 16.07
CA MET A 240 1.16 -18.86 15.69
C MET A 240 2.23 -19.95 15.50
N ALA A 241 3.33 -19.64 14.81
CA ALA A 241 4.45 -20.55 14.67
C ALA A 241 5.07 -20.92 16.01
N SER A 242 5.25 -19.94 16.91
CA SER A 242 5.77 -20.16 18.27
C SER A 242 4.82 -21.02 19.12
N ILE A 243 3.53 -20.74 19.10
CA ILE A 243 2.51 -21.52 19.84
C ILE A 243 2.45 -22.96 19.31
N ALA A 244 2.49 -23.17 18.00
CA ALA A 244 2.53 -24.49 17.38
C ALA A 244 3.80 -25.25 17.81
N GLY A 245 4.95 -24.59 17.86
CA GLY A 245 6.21 -25.16 18.37
C GLY A 245 6.13 -25.58 19.83
N ILE A 246 5.63 -24.70 20.71
CA ILE A 246 5.46 -24.99 22.14
C ILE A 246 4.45 -26.14 22.33
N GLY A 247 3.32 -26.13 21.61
CA GLY A 247 2.33 -27.21 21.67
C GLY A 247 2.91 -28.55 21.26
N SER A 248 3.66 -28.58 20.16
CA SER A 248 4.36 -29.79 19.69
C SER A 248 5.40 -30.30 20.68
N PHE A 249 6.14 -29.37 21.34
CA PHE A 249 7.13 -29.73 22.36
C PHE A 249 6.45 -30.37 23.60
N ILE A 250 5.35 -29.79 24.09
CA ILE A 250 4.58 -30.34 25.20
C ILE A 250 4.02 -31.70 24.84
N ALA A 251 3.45 -31.87 23.64
CA ALA A 251 2.94 -33.13 23.15
C ALA A 251 4.04 -34.21 23.04
N ALA A 252 5.23 -33.82 22.57
CA ALA A 252 6.39 -34.72 22.48
C ALA A 252 6.84 -35.21 23.89
N ILE A 253 6.90 -34.35 24.90
CA ILE A 253 7.21 -34.72 26.28
C ILE A 253 6.17 -35.69 26.82
N ALA A 254 4.88 -35.38 26.65
CA ALA A 254 3.79 -36.22 27.09
C ALA A 254 3.84 -37.61 26.44
N ALA A 255 4.07 -37.68 25.12
CA ALA A 255 4.24 -38.91 24.36
C ALA A 255 5.48 -39.70 24.82
N MET A 256 6.60 -39.04 25.07
CA MET A 256 7.81 -39.67 25.60
C MET A 256 7.58 -40.32 26.97
N ILE A 257 6.95 -39.61 27.90
CA ILE A 257 6.59 -40.14 29.23
C ILE A 257 5.66 -41.32 29.07
N PHE A 258 4.61 -41.21 28.26
CA PHE A 258 3.66 -42.27 27.99
C PHE A 258 4.35 -43.54 27.44
N ILE A 259 5.26 -43.40 26.47
CA ILE A 259 6.01 -44.52 25.88
C ILE A 259 6.90 -45.20 26.95
N ILE A 260 7.60 -44.43 27.79
CA ILE A 260 8.47 -44.95 28.84
C ILE A 260 7.65 -45.73 29.85
N VAL A 261 6.57 -45.14 30.37
CA VAL A 261 5.70 -45.81 31.35
C VAL A 261 5.10 -47.10 30.77
N ARG A 262 4.58 -47.06 29.54
CA ARG A 262 4.03 -48.21 28.83
C ARG A 262 5.05 -49.35 28.69
N ARG A 263 6.29 -49.01 28.30
CA ARG A 263 7.39 -49.98 28.17
C ARG A 263 7.75 -50.64 29.49
N LEU A 264 7.79 -49.88 30.57
CA LEU A 264 8.12 -50.39 31.92
C LEU A 264 7.01 -51.31 32.50
N VAL A 265 5.74 -51.02 32.15
CA VAL A 265 4.61 -51.75 32.70
C VAL A 265 4.21 -52.98 31.87
N PHE A 266 4.26 -52.89 30.52
CA PHE A 266 3.65 -53.90 29.62
C PHE A 266 4.65 -54.65 28.73
N GLY A 267 5.97 -54.27 28.77
CA GLY A 267 6.96 -54.80 27.84
C GLY A 267 6.77 -54.25 26.41
N ASP A 268 7.60 -54.66 25.47
CA ASP A 268 7.62 -54.08 24.13
C ASP A 268 7.37 -55.14 23.04
N PRO A 269 6.19 -55.15 22.39
CA PRO A 269 6.05 -55.76 21.07
C PRO A 269 6.37 -54.66 20.05
N VAL A 270 7.42 -54.80 19.23
CA VAL A 270 7.92 -53.85 18.21
C VAL A 270 6.89 -53.69 17.08
N ALA A 271 5.81 -53.01 17.35
CA ALA A 271 4.85 -52.57 16.36
C ALA A 271 4.72 -51.03 16.41
N GLY A 272 5.56 -50.32 15.70
CA GLY A 272 5.52 -48.86 15.80
C GLY A 272 6.10 -48.09 14.59
N TRP A 273 6.54 -48.80 13.55
CA TRP A 273 7.22 -48.13 12.41
C TRP A 273 6.33 -47.09 11.73
N ALA A 274 5.06 -47.40 11.43
CA ALA A 274 4.15 -46.51 10.75
C ALA A 274 3.82 -45.25 11.60
N SER A 275 3.55 -45.42 12.90
CA SER A 275 3.29 -44.33 13.82
C SER A 275 4.50 -43.42 14.02
N THR A 276 5.72 -43.99 14.08
CA THR A 276 6.97 -43.24 14.17
C THR A 276 7.19 -42.35 12.92
N VAL A 277 6.98 -42.90 11.73
CA VAL A 277 7.11 -42.14 10.46
C VAL A 277 6.10 -41.01 10.41
N VAL A 278 4.81 -41.25 10.79
CA VAL A 278 3.79 -40.20 10.79
C VAL A 278 4.16 -39.08 11.76
N ILE A 279 4.64 -39.40 12.96
CA ILE A 279 5.04 -38.39 13.96
C ILE A 279 6.22 -37.58 13.45
N ILE A 280 7.24 -38.22 12.86
CA ILE A 280 8.42 -37.53 12.30
C ILE A 280 7.99 -36.59 11.17
N LEU A 281 7.16 -37.05 10.25
CA LEU A 281 6.65 -36.20 9.15
C LEU A 281 5.80 -35.02 9.65
N PHE A 282 4.97 -35.25 10.65
CA PHE A 282 4.14 -34.20 11.25
C PHE A 282 4.97 -33.13 11.95
N ILE A 283 5.93 -33.52 12.80
CA ILE A 283 6.84 -32.60 13.47
C ILE A 283 7.72 -31.88 12.46
N GLY A 284 8.27 -32.59 11.47
CA GLY A 284 9.06 -32.02 10.38
C GLY A 284 8.26 -31.00 9.57
N GLY A 285 6.99 -31.29 9.28
CA GLY A 285 6.08 -30.35 8.61
C GLY A 285 5.85 -29.06 9.40
N ILE A 286 5.61 -29.16 10.71
CA ILE A 286 5.46 -27.99 11.58
C ILE A 286 6.75 -27.18 11.65
N GLN A 287 7.91 -27.84 11.74
CA GLN A 287 9.21 -27.16 11.75
C GLN A 287 9.46 -26.39 10.44
N LEU A 288 9.25 -27.02 9.29
CA LEU A 288 9.42 -26.39 7.98
C LEU A 288 8.45 -25.22 7.79
N LEU A 289 7.20 -25.34 8.22
CA LEU A 289 6.23 -24.25 8.18
C LEU A 289 6.69 -23.08 9.06
N SER A 290 7.15 -23.35 10.28
CA SER A 290 7.64 -22.33 11.20
C SER A 290 8.88 -21.60 10.64
N ILE A 291 9.83 -22.34 10.07
CA ILE A 291 11.01 -21.79 9.39
C ILE A 291 10.58 -20.94 8.18
N GLY A 292 9.61 -21.39 7.40
CA GLY A 292 9.05 -20.63 6.28
C GLY A 292 8.46 -19.28 6.72
N ILE A 293 7.68 -19.27 7.81
CA ILE A 293 7.14 -18.02 8.39
C ILE A 293 8.28 -17.09 8.85
N LEU A 294 9.26 -17.61 9.59
CA LEU A 294 10.44 -16.84 9.99
C LEU A 294 11.19 -16.27 8.79
N GLY A 295 11.35 -17.06 7.72
CA GLY A 295 11.98 -16.65 6.47
C GLY A 295 11.29 -15.46 5.83
N LEU A 296 9.96 -15.39 5.85
CA LEU A 296 9.20 -14.24 5.32
C LEU A 296 9.54 -12.96 6.10
N TYR A 297 9.53 -12.98 7.43
CA TYR A 297 9.87 -11.81 8.25
C TYR A 297 11.34 -11.44 8.11
N LEU A 298 12.24 -12.42 8.09
CA LEU A 298 13.68 -12.18 7.90
C LEU A 298 13.97 -11.56 6.53
N SER A 299 13.25 -11.98 5.49
CA SER A 299 13.35 -11.38 4.14
C SER A 299 12.99 -9.89 4.16
N LYS A 300 11.92 -9.50 4.87
CA LYS A 300 11.53 -8.09 5.00
C LYS A 300 12.57 -7.31 5.81
N LEU A 301 13.00 -7.85 6.95
CA LEU A 301 14.07 -7.25 7.78
C LEU A 301 15.37 -7.07 6.98
N TYR A 302 15.73 -8.03 6.13
CA TYR A 302 16.92 -7.95 5.28
C TYR A 302 16.83 -6.79 4.28
N LEU A 303 15.64 -6.53 3.71
CA LEU A 303 15.44 -5.41 2.80
C LEU A 303 15.55 -4.06 3.54
N GLU A 304 14.97 -3.96 4.75
CA GLU A 304 15.11 -2.78 5.61
C GLU A 304 16.58 -2.55 6.01
N ALA A 305 17.29 -3.61 6.42
CA ALA A 305 18.70 -3.52 6.84
C ALA A 305 19.65 -3.07 5.73
N LYS A 306 19.32 -3.32 4.47
CA LYS A 306 20.09 -2.82 3.31
C LYS A 306 20.03 -1.30 3.16
N ASN A 307 19.03 -0.64 3.73
CA ASN A 307 18.82 0.80 3.66
C ASN A 307 18.97 1.38 2.23
N ARG A 308 18.47 0.67 1.24
CA ARG A 308 18.46 1.12 -0.15
C ARG A 308 17.43 2.23 -0.35
N PRO A 309 17.67 3.20 -1.23
CA PRO A 309 16.64 4.18 -1.58
C PRO A 309 15.36 3.51 -2.05
N ILE A 310 14.20 4.05 -1.67
CA ILE A 310 12.88 3.56 -2.07
C ILE A 310 12.72 3.64 -3.60
N TYR A 311 13.30 4.66 -4.23
CA TYR A 311 13.35 4.85 -5.69
C TYR A 311 14.66 5.51 -6.11
N LEU A 312 14.98 5.43 -7.38
CA LEU A 312 16.06 6.19 -8.01
C LEU A 312 15.46 7.07 -9.10
N LEU A 313 15.73 8.36 -8.97
CA LEU A 313 15.32 9.36 -9.95
C LEU A 313 16.13 9.19 -11.24
N ASP A 314 15.45 9.22 -12.38
CA ASP A 314 16.06 9.33 -13.71
C ASP A 314 16.02 10.80 -14.16
N GLU A 315 14.81 11.37 -14.30
CA GLU A 315 14.65 12.77 -14.68
C GLU A 315 13.43 13.42 -14.03
N THR A 316 13.45 14.77 -13.97
CA THR A 316 12.35 15.57 -13.41
C THR A 316 12.45 17.01 -13.87
N ASN A 317 11.33 17.76 -13.89
CA ASN A 317 11.30 19.21 -14.03
C ASN A 317 11.17 19.95 -12.69
N ILE A 318 11.18 19.23 -11.56
CA ILE A 318 11.14 19.83 -10.22
C ILE A 318 12.54 20.31 -9.85
N LYS A 319 12.69 21.60 -9.61
CA LYS A 319 13.92 22.18 -9.06
C LYS A 319 14.06 21.69 -7.62
N ASP A 320 15.22 21.18 -7.24
CA ASP A 320 15.51 20.63 -5.90
C ASP A 320 14.63 19.42 -5.52
N ALA A 321 14.34 18.51 -6.49
CA ALA A 321 13.67 17.24 -6.22
C ALA A 321 14.41 16.47 -5.12
N ARG A 322 13.64 15.98 -4.12
CA ARG A 322 14.15 15.40 -2.88
C ARG A 322 14.11 13.87 -2.89
#